data_412ecc2322997962e82f4e0b8445f980
#
_entry.id   412ecc2322997962e82f4e0b8445f980
#
_cell.length_a   1.000
_cell.length_b   1.000
_cell.length_c   1.000
_cell.angle_alpha   90.00
_cell.angle_beta   90.00
_cell.angle_gamma   90.00
#
_symmetry.space_group_name_H-M   'P 1'
#
loop_
_entity.id
_entity.type
_entity.pdbx_description
1 polymer ?
#
loop_
_entity_poly.entity_id
_entity_poly.type
_entity_poly.pdbx_seq_one_letter_code
_entity_poly.pdbx_strand_id
1 'polypeptide(L)'
;RKQYDKVPNYYETDYPDIRFGQGSFADYGSGVTSMAMVATYLTGYDYRPDTLAHWFSSYTGNQIQLLEYMSDTLQLPWQRALNVRVALEALKEGKVVIAMVNSKSGFTTGQHFLVLTGINDAGLVTVNDPNKNNYEKWNLKAGFTDGFREGILIGGYSGSWIYDPSQVSDDPFLYIDPSAEEVECRYPDLSLSDADVEMLAKLVCAEADGEPFEGQQAVAEVILNRVAASNFPGTVTGVIKAPDQFRAASQLYRAKPTHVQYEAVRRAWKGPYVLDKDVVFFSTGAVNKNVWGTIGNHTFCHQYT
;
A
#
# COMPACT_ATOMS: atom_id res chain seq x y z
N ARG A 1 9.26 -8.63 10.96
CA ARG A 1 8.28 -7.79 11.68
C ARG A 1 8.86 -7.27 12.97
N LYS A 2 8.54 -6.05 13.31
CA LYS A 2 8.98 -5.37 14.52
C LYS A 2 7.80 -4.71 15.20
N GLN A 3 7.74 -4.77 16.53
CA GLN A 3 6.77 -3.97 17.28
C GLN A 3 7.35 -2.57 17.51
N TYR A 4 6.57 -1.54 17.17
CA TYR A 4 6.95 -0.14 17.32
C TYR A 4 6.22 0.46 18.52
N ASP A 5 6.95 1.07 19.43
CA ASP A 5 6.36 1.78 20.58
C ASP A 5 5.77 3.13 20.18
N LYS A 6 6.27 3.70 19.09
CA LYS A 6 5.80 4.96 18.53
C LYS A 6 5.93 4.96 17.01
N VAL A 7 5.19 5.84 16.34
CA VAL A 7 5.25 6.00 14.90
C VAL A 7 6.66 6.41 14.47
N PRO A 8 7.33 5.65 13.58
CA PRO A 8 8.64 6.03 13.06
C PRO A 8 8.53 7.32 12.24
N ASN A 9 9.62 8.06 12.14
CA ASN A 9 9.65 9.30 11.38
C ASN A 9 10.46 9.12 10.10
N TYR A 10 9.77 9.22 8.95
CA TYR A 10 10.38 9.20 7.63
C TYR A 10 10.22 10.57 6.97
N TYR A 11 11.17 10.92 6.08
CA TYR A 11 11.17 12.21 5.41
C TYR A 11 11.13 12.06 3.89
N GLU A 12 10.18 12.74 3.25
CA GLU A 12 10.13 12.84 1.79
C GLU A 12 11.38 13.52 1.23
N THR A 13 11.94 14.47 1.99
CA THR A 13 13.14 15.24 1.63
C THR A 13 14.42 14.38 1.59
N ASP A 14 14.41 13.16 2.12
CA ASP A 14 15.52 12.22 2.02
C ASP A 14 15.59 11.53 0.65
N TYR A 15 14.61 11.74 -0.24
CA TYR A 15 14.50 11.11 -1.55
C TYR A 15 14.38 12.12 -2.70
N PRO A 16 15.31 13.09 -2.85
CA PRO A 16 15.18 14.18 -3.82
C PRO A 16 15.24 13.73 -5.28
N ASP A 17 15.87 12.58 -5.55
CA ASP A 17 16.08 12.05 -6.91
C ASP A 17 14.93 11.19 -7.43
N ILE A 18 13.95 10.86 -6.56
CA ILE A 18 12.79 10.10 -6.97
C ILE A 18 11.75 11.06 -7.56
N ARG A 19 11.25 10.75 -8.75
CA ARG A 19 10.12 11.47 -9.36
C ARG A 19 8.81 10.86 -8.86
N PHE A 20 7.87 11.75 -8.52
CA PHE A 20 6.56 11.34 -8.06
C PHE A 20 5.52 12.40 -8.46
N GLY A 21 4.44 11.96 -9.09
CA GLY A 21 3.43 12.88 -9.58
C GLY A 21 4.01 13.85 -10.64
N GLN A 22 3.88 15.14 -10.39
CA GLN A 22 4.32 16.20 -11.30
C GLN A 22 5.77 16.66 -11.08
N GLY A 23 6.48 16.11 -10.11
CA GLY A 23 7.81 16.56 -9.77
C GLY A 23 8.62 15.56 -8.96
N SER A 24 9.43 16.06 -8.03
CA SER A 24 10.24 15.23 -7.16
C SER A 24 9.39 14.67 -6.01
N PHE A 25 9.82 13.52 -5.47
CA PHE A 25 9.22 12.95 -4.27
C PHE A 25 9.38 13.89 -3.05
N ALA A 26 10.48 14.63 -2.99
CA ALA A 26 10.71 15.63 -1.95
C ALA A 26 9.62 16.72 -1.92
N ASP A 27 9.00 17.03 -3.05
CA ASP A 27 7.96 18.05 -3.16
C ASP A 27 6.54 17.49 -3.09
N TYR A 28 6.32 16.26 -3.58
CA TYR A 28 4.98 15.68 -3.77
C TYR A 28 4.75 14.37 -3.01
N GLY A 29 5.73 13.92 -2.24
CA GLY A 29 5.70 12.61 -1.58
C GLY A 29 5.14 12.60 -0.16
N SER A 30 4.54 13.68 0.32
CA SER A 30 4.12 13.76 1.74
C SER A 30 3.05 12.74 2.11
N GLY A 31 2.11 12.47 1.21
CA GLY A 31 1.06 11.47 1.43
C GLY A 31 1.62 10.06 1.51
N VAL A 32 2.49 9.70 0.58
CA VAL A 32 3.15 8.38 0.55
C VAL A 32 4.07 8.20 1.76
N THR A 33 4.82 9.23 2.13
CA THR A 33 5.71 9.19 3.31
C THR A 33 4.91 9.07 4.61
N SER A 34 3.81 9.81 4.74
CA SER A 34 2.89 9.68 5.88
C SER A 34 2.31 8.28 5.97
N MET A 35 1.89 7.71 4.85
CA MET A 35 1.41 6.32 4.79
C MET A 35 2.51 5.33 5.19
N ALA A 36 3.74 5.51 4.74
CA ALA A 36 4.87 4.66 5.12
C ALA A 36 5.09 4.65 6.63
N MET A 37 5.00 5.81 7.29
CA MET A 37 5.11 5.92 8.74
C MET A 37 4.00 5.17 9.46
N VAL A 38 2.75 5.40 9.05
CA VAL A 38 1.57 4.79 9.67
C VAL A 38 1.53 3.28 9.44
N ALA A 39 1.75 2.84 8.21
CA ALA A 39 1.72 1.42 7.87
C ALA A 39 2.82 0.64 8.58
N THR A 40 4.03 1.20 8.66
CA THR A 40 5.13 0.58 9.40
C THR A 40 4.80 0.44 10.88
N TYR A 41 4.28 1.50 11.48
CA TYR A 41 3.86 1.48 12.89
C TYR A 41 2.78 0.43 13.17
N LEU A 42 1.72 0.41 12.36
CA LEU A 42 0.54 -0.42 12.60
C LEU A 42 0.78 -1.90 12.29
N THR A 43 1.61 -2.22 11.29
CA THR A 43 1.80 -3.60 10.84
C THR A 43 3.08 -4.24 11.32
N GLY A 44 4.09 -3.44 11.68
CA GLY A 44 5.42 -3.93 12.04
C GLY A 44 6.30 -4.34 10.85
N TYR A 45 5.80 -4.22 9.61
CA TYR A 45 6.64 -4.34 8.42
C TYR A 45 7.29 -2.99 8.11
N ASP A 46 8.55 -3.00 7.66
CA ASP A 46 9.26 -1.77 7.28
C ASP A 46 8.84 -1.35 5.86
N TYR A 47 7.77 -0.57 5.78
CA TYR A 47 7.32 0.04 4.53
C TYR A 47 8.02 1.38 4.34
N ARG A 48 9.09 1.38 3.55
CA ARG A 48 9.87 2.60 3.29
C ARG A 48 9.18 3.49 2.27
N PRO A 49 9.37 4.83 2.35
CA PRO A 49 8.74 5.76 1.42
C PRO A 49 9.07 5.49 -0.05
N ASP A 50 10.32 5.16 -0.37
CA ASP A 50 10.75 4.84 -1.73
C ASP A 50 10.09 3.57 -2.28
N THR A 51 9.95 2.55 -1.44
CA THR A 51 9.23 1.31 -1.80
C THR A 51 7.78 1.59 -2.14
N LEU A 52 7.07 2.33 -1.27
CA LEU A 52 5.66 2.67 -1.53
C LEU A 52 5.52 3.58 -2.76
N ALA A 53 6.41 4.54 -2.95
CA ALA A 53 6.41 5.38 -4.14
C ALA A 53 6.50 4.55 -5.42
N HIS A 54 7.35 3.52 -5.42
CA HIS A 54 7.49 2.61 -6.55
C HIS A 54 6.26 1.71 -6.75
N TRP A 55 5.74 1.12 -5.68
CA TRP A 55 4.57 0.23 -5.76
C TRP A 55 3.30 0.96 -6.26
N PHE A 56 3.17 2.25 -5.95
CA PHE A 56 2.01 3.06 -6.34
C PHE A 56 2.29 4.04 -7.48
N SER A 57 3.42 3.88 -8.19
CA SER A 57 3.86 4.79 -9.26
C SER A 57 2.90 4.86 -10.45
N SER A 58 2.13 3.82 -10.71
CA SER A 58 1.18 3.74 -11.82
C SER A 58 -0.23 4.22 -11.47
N TYR A 59 -0.49 4.58 -10.21
CA TYR A 59 -1.80 5.08 -9.81
C TYR A 59 -2.09 6.46 -10.41
N THR A 60 -3.27 6.63 -11.02
CA THR A 60 -3.64 7.83 -11.79
C THR A 60 -4.67 8.73 -11.09
N GLY A 61 -5.17 8.35 -9.92
CA GLY A 61 -6.11 9.16 -9.14
C GLY A 61 -5.44 10.37 -8.48
N ASN A 62 -6.25 11.22 -7.83
CA ASN A 62 -5.73 12.34 -7.04
C ASN A 62 -5.08 11.85 -5.74
N GLN A 63 -4.46 12.76 -4.98
CA GLN A 63 -3.73 12.42 -3.76
C GLN A 63 -4.63 11.85 -2.66
N ILE A 64 -5.87 12.30 -2.54
CA ILE A 64 -6.84 11.77 -1.58
C ILE A 64 -7.22 10.33 -1.95
N GLN A 65 -7.53 10.10 -3.21
CA GLN A 65 -7.83 8.76 -3.73
C GLN A 65 -6.64 7.82 -3.58
N LEU A 66 -5.42 8.31 -3.83
CA LEU A 66 -4.20 7.54 -3.65
C LEU A 66 -4.02 7.11 -2.19
N LEU A 67 -4.24 8.02 -1.24
CA LEU A 67 -4.10 7.72 0.19
C LEU A 67 -5.06 6.60 0.62
N GLU A 68 -6.32 6.66 0.17
CA GLU A 68 -7.32 5.65 0.47
C GLU A 68 -7.00 4.31 -0.23
N TYR A 69 -6.56 4.37 -1.47
CA TYR A 69 -6.12 3.20 -2.23
C TYR A 69 -4.90 2.51 -1.58
N MET A 70 -3.92 3.28 -1.12
CA MET A 70 -2.78 2.74 -0.38
C MET A 70 -3.22 2.09 0.93
N SER A 71 -4.12 2.74 1.67
CA SER A 71 -4.65 2.19 2.92
C SER A 71 -5.31 0.82 2.70
N ASP A 72 -6.13 0.69 1.67
CA ASP A 72 -6.78 -0.57 1.32
C ASP A 72 -5.76 -1.63 0.87
N THR A 73 -4.79 -1.23 0.07
CA THR A 73 -3.74 -2.15 -0.43
C THR A 73 -2.83 -2.64 0.69
N LEU A 74 -2.56 -1.80 1.68
CA LEU A 74 -1.78 -2.13 2.87
C LEU A 74 -2.62 -2.84 3.94
N GLN A 75 -3.89 -3.07 3.69
CA GLN A 75 -4.85 -3.70 4.60
C GLN A 75 -5.00 -2.94 5.92
N LEU A 76 -5.06 -1.62 5.84
CA LEU A 76 -5.25 -0.73 6.98
C LEU A 76 -6.69 -0.20 6.99
N PRO A 77 -7.54 -0.64 7.91
CA PRO A 77 -8.86 -0.06 8.10
C PRO A 77 -8.75 1.44 8.38
N TRP A 78 -9.52 2.24 7.66
CA TRP A 78 -9.46 3.69 7.77
C TRP A 78 -10.85 4.30 7.84
N GLN A 79 -10.91 5.49 8.42
CA GLN A 79 -12.13 6.27 8.49
C GLN A 79 -11.79 7.74 8.25
N ARG A 80 -12.52 8.41 7.35
CA ARG A 80 -12.40 9.87 7.23
C ARG A 80 -12.97 10.54 8.48
N ALA A 81 -12.25 11.50 9.04
CA ALA A 81 -12.78 12.35 10.09
C ALA A 81 -13.73 13.40 9.48
N LEU A 82 -14.91 13.55 10.06
CA LEU A 82 -15.92 14.53 9.62
C LEU A 82 -15.41 15.98 9.79
N ASN A 83 -14.57 16.20 10.81
CA ASN A 83 -13.97 17.50 11.11
C ASN A 83 -12.74 17.31 12.00
N VAL A 84 -12.04 18.40 12.28
CA VAL A 84 -10.82 18.37 13.10
C VAL A 84 -11.08 17.88 14.53
N ARG A 85 -12.23 18.16 15.10
CA ARG A 85 -12.57 17.73 16.46
C ARG A 85 -12.62 16.22 16.56
N VAL A 86 -13.20 15.54 15.56
CA VAL A 86 -13.25 14.07 15.48
C VAL A 86 -11.83 13.51 15.40
N ALA A 87 -10.94 14.13 14.63
CA ALA A 87 -9.53 13.73 14.55
C ALA A 87 -8.81 13.86 15.89
N LEU A 88 -9.01 14.96 16.60
CA LEU A 88 -8.38 15.18 17.92
C LEU A 88 -8.92 14.20 18.96
N GLU A 89 -10.22 13.89 18.96
CA GLU A 89 -10.80 12.87 19.81
C GLU A 89 -10.22 11.47 19.52
N ALA A 90 -9.99 11.15 18.25
CA ALA A 90 -9.35 9.89 17.85
C ALA A 90 -7.93 9.77 18.45
N LEU A 91 -7.17 10.85 18.47
CA LEU A 91 -5.84 10.89 19.11
C LEU A 91 -5.93 10.59 20.62
N LYS A 92 -6.95 11.13 21.31
CA LYS A 92 -7.18 10.86 22.74
C LYS A 92 -7.47 9.37 23.00
N GLU A 93 -8.04 8.69 22.03
CA GLU A 93 -8.33 7.25 22.09
C GLU A 93 -7.13 6.38 21.69
N GLY A 94 -5.96 6.97 21.44
CA GLY A 94 -4.76 6.25 21.04
C GLY A 94 -4.71 5.86 19.56
N LYS A 95 -5.58 6.43 18.74
CA LYS A 95 -5.56 6.24 17.28
C LYS A 95 -4.53 7.16 16.63
N VAL A 96 -4.16 6.84 15.40
CA VAL A 96 -3.22 7.63 14.60
C VAL A 96 -3.97 8.32 13.46
N VAL A 97 -3.58 9.54 13.13
CA VAL A 97 -4.28 10.36 12.13
C VAL A 97 -3.30 10.83 11.07
N ILE A 98 -3.66 10.65 9.79
CA ILE A 98 -3.02 11.37 8.69
C ILE A 98 -3.88 12.60 8.41
N ALA A 99 -3.31 13.78 8.54
CA ALA A 99 -3.99 15.04 8.26
C ALA A 99 -3.48 15.65 6.96
N MET A 100 -4.39 16.22 6.19
CA MET A 100 -4.07 17.06 5.03
C MET A 100 -4.29 18.51 5.42
N VAL A 101 -3.27 19.33 5.21
CA VAL A 101 -3.28 20.75 5.55
C VAL A 101 -3.00 21.61 4.32
N ASN A 102 -3.42 22.87 4.37
CA ASN A 102 -3.26 23.83 3.29
C ASN A 102 -2.32 24.98 3.70
N SER A 103 -2.18 25.97 2.82
CA SER A 103 -1.27 27.11 3.03
C SER A 103 -1.54 27.93 4.30
N LYS A 104 -2.74 27.89 4.85
CA LYS A 104 -3.08 28.60 6.09
C LYS A 104 -2.53 27.93 7.35
N SER A 105 -2.08 26.67 7.24
CA SER A 105 -1.53 25.92 8.38
C SER A 105 -0.15 26.40 8.82
N GLY A 106 0.59 27.05 7.93
CA GLY A 106 2.01 27.35 8.14
C GLY A 106 2.96 26.18 7.86
N PHE A 107 2.46 24.99 7.55
CA PHE A 107 3.26 23.82 7.26
C PHE A 107 3.55 23.64 5.77
N THR A 108 2.86 24.36 4.91
CA THR A 108 3.00 24.25 3.45
C THR A 108 2.57 25.53 2.76
N THR A 109 3.00 25.72 1.53
CA THR A 109 2.49 26.75 0.62
C THR A 109 1.35 26.28 -0.28
N GLY A 110 1.11 24.97 -0.32
CA GLY A 110 0.04 24.32 -1.10
C GLY A 110 -0.77 23.35 -0.26
N GLN A 111 -0.75 22.07 -0.64
CA GLN A 111 -1.30 20.96 0.14
C GLN A 111 -0.18 20.09 0.69
N HIS A 112 -0.37 19.57 1.88
CA HIS A 112 0.63 18.75 2.56
C HIS A 112 -0.03 17.75 3.49
N PHE A 113 0.50 16.53 3.50
CA PHE A 113 0.09 15.48 4.43
C PHE A 113 1.13 15.35 5.54
N LEU A 114 0.66 15.07 6.73
CA LEU A 114 1.50 14.78 7.89
C LEU A 114 0.77 13.83 8.85
N VAL A 115 1.50 13.31 9.83
CA VAL A 115 0.95 12.33 10.79
C VAL A 115 0.80 12.98 12.15
N LEU A 116 -0.40 12.92 12.71
CA LEU A 116 -0.67 13.26 14.09
C LEU A 116 -0.58 11.98 14.94
N THR A 117 0.29 11.97 15.93
CA THR A 117 0.68 10.76 16.65
C THR A 117 0.19 10.70 18.09
N GLY A 118 -0.26 11.82 18.65
CA GLY A 118 -0.77 11.87 20.01
C GLY A 118 -1.24 13.25 20.41
N ILE A 119 -1.90 13.33 21.56
CA ILE A 119 -2.39 14.59 22.13
C ILE A 119 -2.28 14.50 23.66
N ASN A 120 -1.94 15.61 24.31
CA ASN A 120 -1.92 15.70 25.75
C ASN A 120 -3.20 16.38 26.32
N ASP A 121 -3.32 16.45 27.65
CA ASP A 121 -4.49 17.03 28.32
C ASP A 121 -4.65 18.53 28.05
N ALA A 122 -3.57 19.23 27.69
CA ALA A 122 -3.59 20.64 27.30
C ALA A 122 -4.03 20.87 25.85
N GLY A 123 -4.30 19.79 25.10
CA GLY A 123 -4.67 19.86 23.68
C GLY A 123 -3.49 20.05 22.72
N LEU A 124 -2.27 19.90 23.21
CA LEU A 124 -1.06 19.95 22.37
C LEU A 124 -0.86 18.61 21.67
N VAL A 125 -0.45 18.63 20.41
CA VAL A 125 -0.38 17.45 19.53
C VAL A 125 1.08 17.14 19.20
N THR A 126 1.40 15.85 19.14
CA THR A 126 2.66 15.37 18.57
C THR A 126 2.49 15.08 17.08
N VAL A 127 3.48 15.49 16.29
CA VAL A 127 3.43 15.45 14.82
C VAL A 127 4.70 14.82 14.27
N ASN A 128 4.52 13.88 13.32
CA ASN A 128 5.59 13.45 12.43
C ASN A 128 5.33 14.09 11.06
N ASP A 129 6.17 15.02 10.66
CA ASP A 129 6.05 15.71 9.37
C ASP A 129 7.04 15.12 8.37
N PRO A 130 6.58 14.70 7.17
CA PRO A 130 7.46 14.23 6.09
C PRO A 130 8.47 15.27 5.61
N ASN A 131 8.17 16.56 5.78
CA ASN A 131 9.09 17.62 5.43
C ASN A 131 10.02 17.93 6.60
N LYS A 132 11.28 17.55 6.47
CA LYS A 132 12.30 17.76 7.51
C LYS A 132 12.45 19.22 7.90
N ASN A 133 12.26 20.16 6.97
CA ASN A 133 12.35 21.58 7.25
C ASN A 133 11.24 22.03 8.22
N ASN A 134 10.03 21.49 8.08
CA ASN A 134 8.94 21.75 9.02
C ASN A 134 9.23 21.15 10.39
N TYR A 135 9.84 19.97 10.42
CA TYR A 135 10.23 19.31 11.65
C TYR A 135 11.20 20.16 12.47
N GLU A 136 12.13 20.83 11.81
CA GLU A 136 13.07 21.76 12.45
C GLU A 136 12.39 23.11 12.79
N LYS A 137 11.66 23.68 11.83
CA LYS A 137 10.98 24.99 11.98
C LYS A 137 10.01 25.02 13.17
N TRP A 138 9.23 23.99 13.36
CA TRP A 138 8.25 23.88 14.42
C TRP A 138 8.77 23.18 15.68
N ASN A 139 10.07 22.85 15.71
CA ASN A 139 10.73 22.14 16.81
C ASN A 139 9.96 20.86 17.23
N LEU A 140 9.56 20.07 16.25
CA LEU A 140 8.75 18.88 16.48
C LEU A 140 9.48 17.80 17.30
N LYS A 141 10.83 17.89 17.40
CA LYS A 141 11.63 17.02 18.28
C LYS A 141 11.32 17.20 19.75
N ALA A 142 10.88 18.40 20.14
CA ALA A 142 10.47 18.68 21.51
C ALA A 142 9.21 17.90 21.93
N GLY A 143 8.51 17.26 20.99
CA GLY A 143 7.32 16.49 21.24
C GLY A 143 6.05 17.27 20.93
N PHE A 144 5.35 17.72 21.95
CA PHE A 144 4.06 18.38 21.77
C PHE A 144 4.19 19.80 21.19
N THR A 145 3.32 20.11 20.22
CA THR A 145 3.24 21.43 19.57
C THR A 145 1.82 21.98 19.70
N ASP A 146 1.74 23.30 19.80
CA ASP A 146 0.47 24.03 19.72
C ASP A 146 0.06 24.36 18.28
N GLY A 147 0.91 24.03 17.29
CA GLY A 147 0.64 24.23 15.87
C GLY A 147 -0.64 23.55 15.36
N PHE A 148 -1.18 22.62 16.13
CA PHE A 148 -2.41 21.89 15.83
C PHE A 148 -3.51 22.12 16.87
N ARG A 149 -3.50 23.22 17.58
CA ARG A 149 -4.66 23.59 18.38
C ARG A 149 -5.89 23.75 17.51
N GLU A 150 -7.05 23.46 18.06
CA GLU A 150 -8.34 23.50 17.33
C GLU A 150 -8.49 24.78 16.48
N GLY A 151 -8.06 25.93 16.98
CA GLY A 151 -8.15 27.21 16.25
C GLY A 151 -7.23 27.32 15.04
N ILE A 152 -6.04 26.70 15.08
CA ILE A 152 -5.09 26.71 13.95
C ILE A 152 -5.51 25.69 12.88
N LEU A 153 -5.94 24.51 13.29
CA LEU A 153 -6.44 23.48 12.37
C LEU A 153 -7.69 23.92 11.64
N ILE A 154 -8.58 24.69 12.27
CA ILE A 154 -9.78 25.21 11.59
C ILE A 154 -9.40 26.07 10.38
N GLY A 155 -8.31 26.83 10.45
CA GLY A 155 -7.83 27.66 9.33
C GLY A 155 -7.06 26.91 8.25
N GLY A 156 -6.36 25.85 8.60
CA GLY A 156 -5.43 25.14 7.72
C GLY A 156 -5.77 23.67 7.43
N TYR A 157 -6.82 23.16 8.01
CA TYR A 157 -7.26 21.77 7.85
C TYR A 157 -8.02 21.56 6.55
N SER A 158 -7.68 20.50 5.81
CA SER A 158 -8.33 20.14 4.55
C SER A 158 -8.93 18.73 4.56
N GLY A 159 -8.74 17.97 5.63
CA GLY A 159 -9.25 16.62 5.79
C GLY A 159 -8.31 15.74 6.60
N SER A 160 -8.81 14.62 7.06
CA SER A 160 -7.97 13.65 7.77
C SER A 160 -8.56 12.24 7.73
N TRP A 161 -7.69 11.27 7.99
CA TRP A 161 -7.96 9.85 8.01
C TRP A 161 -7.49 9.27 9.33
N ILE A 162 -8.36 8.50 9.96
CA ILE A 162 -8.14 7.88 11.27
C ILE A 162 -7.82 6.41 11.07
N TYR A 163 -6.76 5.95 11.73
CA TYR A 163 -6.33 4.55 11.76
C TYR A 163 -6.33 4.05 13.19
N ASP A 164 -7.14 3.03 13.46
CA ASP A 164 -7.25 2.42 14.78
C ASP A 164 -6.32 1.20 14.87
N PRO A 165 -5.26 1.23 15.71
CA PRO A 165 -4.36 0.10 15.85
C PRO A 165 -5.07 -1.21 16.23
N SER A 166 -6.16 -1.14 16.99
CA SER A 166 -6.91 -2.33 17.42
C SER A 166 -7.65 -3.04 16.29
N GLN A 167 -7.86 -2.37 15.15
CA GLN A 167 -8.56 -2.93 14.00
C GLN A 167 -7.63 -3.50 12.93
N VAL A 168 -6.32 -3.32 13.08
CA VAL A 168 -5.32 -3.88 12.16
C VAL A 168 -5.10 -5.34 12.50
N SER A 169 -5.37 -6.23 11.55
CA SER A 169 -5.17 -7.65 11.74
C SER A 169 -3.74 -8.07 11.38
N ASP A 170 -3.18 -8.95 12.20
CA ASP A 170 -1.95 -9.65 11.86
C ASP A 170 -2.17 -10.73 10.78
N ASP A 171 -3.41 -11.17 10.63
CA ASP A 171 -3.82 -12.17 9.67
C ASP A 171 -4.31 -11.49 8.38
N PRO A 172 -3.54 -11.60 7.28
CA PRO A 172 -3.91 -10.96 6.01
C PRO A 172 -5.17 -11.56 5.36
N PHE A 173 -5.63 -12.73 5.82
CA PHE A 173 -6.85 -13.35 5.31
C PHE A 173 -8.13 -12.74 5.88
N LEU A 174 -8.04 -12.01 6.98
CA LEU A 174 -9.19 -11.41 7.66
C LEU A 174 -9.55 -10.01 7.14
N TYR A 175 -8.70 -9.44 6.29
CA TYR A 175 -8.98 -8.10 5.76
C TYR A 175 -10.15 -8.12 4.76
N ILE A 176 -11.10 -7.22 4.97
CA ILE A 176 -12.19 -6.96 4.04
C ILE A 176 -12.05 -5.50 3.60
N ASP A 177 -11.80 -5.31 2.31
CA ASP A 177 -11.71 -3.99 1.71
C ASP A 177 -13.11 -3.35 1.68
N PRO A 178 -13.34 -2.25 2.43
CA PRO A 178 -14.65 -1.62 2.48
C PRO A 178 -15.04 -0.92 1.17
N SER A 179 -14.07 -0.66 0.31
CA SER A 179 -14.28 -0.02 -0.99
C SER A 179 -14.33 -1.02 -2.15
N ALA A 180 -14.20 -2.32 -1.86
CA ALA A 180 -14.23 -3.35 -2.89
C ALA A 180 -15.58 -3.35 -3.60
N GLU A 181 -15.56 -3.09 -4.90
CA GLU A 181 -16.73 -3.28 -5.75
C GLU A 181 -17.01 -4.77 -5.89
N GLU A 182 -18.29 -5.15 -5.89
CA GLU A 182 -18.68 -6.52 -6.24
C GLU A 182 -18.36 -6.76 -7.71
N VAL A 183 -17.35 -7.57 -7.95
CA VAL A 183 -16.95 -8.00 -9.28
C VAL A 183 -17.35 -9.45 -9.45
N GLU A 184 -17.87 -9.80 -10.62
CA GLU A 184 -18.15 -11.22 -10.94
C GLU A 184 -16.87 -12.04 -10.81
N CYS A 185 -16.92 -13.08 -9.99
CA CYS A 185 -15.77 -13.95 -9.76
C CYS A 185 -15.39 -14.71 -11.04
N ARG A 186 -14.16 -14.50 -11.52
CA ARG A 186 -13.63 -15.16 -12.70
C ARG A 186 -13.45 -16.69 -12.51
N TYR A 187 -13.29 -17.10 -11.26
CA TYR A 187 -12.95 -18.48 -10.89
C TYR A 187 -14.00 -19.07 -9.94
N PRO A 188 -15.26 -19.27 -10.40
CA PRO A 188 -16.35 -19.66 -9.50
C PRO A 188 -16.15 -21.04 -8.86
N ASP A 189 -15.40 -21.91 -9.52
CA ASP A 189 -15.13 -23.27 -9.05
C ASP A 189 -13.78 -23.41 -8.32
N LEU A 190 -13.03 -22.31 -8.18
CA LEU A 190 -11.73 -22.33 -7.54
C LEU A 190 -11.87 -22.04 -6.04
N SER A 191 -11.40 -22.99 -5.23
CA SER A 191 -11.22 -22.82 -3.80
C SER A 191 -9.73 -22.80 -3.48
N LEU A 192 -9.28 -21.76 -2.78
CA LEU A 192 -7.89 -21.63 -2.35
C LEU A 192 -7.82 -21.87 -0.83
N SER A 193 -6.94 -22.77 -0.43
CA SER A 193 -6.58 -22.94 0.99
C SER A 193 -5.66 -21.82 1.44
N ASP A 194 -5.52 -21.64 2.75
CA ASP A 194 -4.56 -20.69 3.32
C ASP A 194 -3.13 -21.00 2.83
N ALA A 195 -2.79 -22.27 2.68
CA ALA A 195 -1.50 -22.70 2.15
C ALA A 195 -1.32 -22.28 0.68
N ASP A 196 -2.37 -22.36 -0.15
CA ASP A 196 -2.34 -21.89 -1.53
C ASP A 196 -2.11 -20.38 -1.62
N VAL A 197 -2.83 -19.61 -0.79
CA VAL A 197 -2.70 -18.16 -0.75
C VAL A 197 -1.30 -17.76 -0.27
N GLU A 198 -0.78 -18.41 0.76
CA GLU A 198 0.58 -18.17 1.24
C GLU A 198 1.63 -18.48 0.15
N MET A 199 1.48 -19.57 -0.55
CA MET A 199 2.39 -19.95 -1.65
C MET A 199 2.34 -18.92 -2.78
N LEU A 200 1.15 -18.46 -3.16
CA LEU A 200 0.96 -17.40 -4.16
C LEU A 200 1.60 -16.08 -3.70
N ALA A 201 1.40 -15.69 -2.46
CA ALA A 201 2.00 -14.47 -1.90
C ALA A 201 3.53 -14.55 -1.90
N LYS A 202 4.10 -15.70 -1.56
CA LYS A 202 5.54 -15.95 -1.65
C LYS A 202 6.06 -15.89 -3.08
N LEU A 203 5.32 -16.42 -4.04
CA LEU A 203 5.68 -16.32 -5.46
C LEU A 203 5.68 -14.87 -5.93
N VAL A 204 4.64 -14.12 -5.63
CA VAL A 204 4.54 -12.68 -5.96
C VAL A 204 5.71 -11.91 -5.35
N CYS A 205 6.02 -12.17 -4.09
CA CYS A 205 7.16 -11.56 -3.41
C CYS A 205 8.49 -11.90 -4.11
N ALA A 206 8.72 -13.17 -4.45
CA ALA A 206 9.95 -13.62 -5.08
C ALA A 206 10.12 -13.10 -6.52
N GLU A 207 9.04 -12.99 -7.27
CA GLU A 207 9.06 -12.66 -8.70
C GLU A 207 8.75 -11.19 -8.99
N ALA A 208 8.10 -10.46 -8.08
CA ALA A 208 7.51 -9.18 -8.41
C ALA A 208 7.48 -8.14 -7.26
N ASP A 209 8.21 -8.34 -6.16
CA ASP A 209 8.21 -7.36 -5.06
C ASP A 209 8.79 -5.99 -5.45
N GLY A 210 9.60 -5.93 -6.50
CA GLY A 210 10.11 -4.71 -7.10
C GLY A 210 9.20 -4.09 -8.18
N GLU A 211 8.03 -4.67 -8.43
CA GLU A 211 7.11 -4.21 -9.46
C GLU A 211 6.01 -3.29 -8.89
N PRO A 212 5.39 -2.45 -9.73
CA PRO A 212 4.17 -1.74 -9.32
C PRO A 212 3.12 -2.73 -8.82
N PHE A 213 2.22 -2.27 -7.93
CA PHE A 213 1.23 -3.15 -7.31
C PHE A 213 0.38 -3.92 -8.34
N GLU A 214 -0.04 -3.26 -9.42
CA GLU A 214 -0.79 -3.90 -10.51
C GLU A 214 0.02 -5.02 -11.17
N GLY A 215 1.33 -4.88 -11.26
CA GLY A 215 2.24 -5.91 -11.75
C GLY A 215 2.34 -7.09 -10.80
N GLN A 216 2.35 -6.84 -9.50
CA GLN A 216 2.32 -7.88 -8.47
C GLN A 216 1.01 -8.67 -8.54
N GLN A 217 -0.12 -7.98 -8.63
CA GLN A 217 -1.42 -8.63 -8.82
C GLN A 217 -1.49 -9.43 -10.12
N ALA A 218 -0.97 -8.87 -11.21
CA ALA A 218 -0.96 -9.51 -12.52
C ALA A 218 -0.17 -10.84 -12.50
N VAL A 219 0.94 -10.90 -11.79
CA VAL A 219 1.69 -12.16 -11.61
C VAL A 219 0.84 -13.22 -10.93
N ALA A 220 0.12 -12.88 -9.88
CA ALA A 220 -0.81 -13.80 -9.22
C ALA A 220 -1.96 -14.21 -10.16
N GLU A 221 -2.49 -13.29 -10.97
CA GLU A 221 -3.53 -13.59 -11.95
C GLU A 221 -3.07 -14.59 -13.00
N VAL A 222 -1.82 -14.48 -13.47
CA VAL A 222 -1.25 -15.48 -14.41
C VAL A 222 -1.33 -16.89 -13.84
N ILE A 223 -0.96 -17.06 -12.57
CA ILE A 223 -1.02 -18.37 -11.92
C ILE A 223 -2.46 -18.89 -11.85
N LEU A 224 -3.41 -18.06 -11.42
CA LEU A 224 -4.81 -18.45 -11.31
C LEU A 224 -5.44 -18.70 -12.69
N ASN A 225 -5.07 -17.94 -13.70
CA ASN A 225 -5.49 -18.18 -15.08
C ASN A 225 -4.98 -19.53 -15.59
N ARG A 226 -3.74 -19.92 -15.26
CA ARG A 226 -3.21 -21.26 -15.60
C ARG A 226 -3.99 -22.36 -14.88
N VAL A 227 -4.26 -22.21 -13.59
CA VAL A 227 -5.05 -23.19 -12.81
C VAL A 227 -6.42 -23.42 -13.45
N ALA A 228 -7.06 -22.36 -13.95
CA ALA A 228 -8.37 -22.44 -14.61
C ALA A 228 -8.31 -22.93 -16.05
N ALA A 229 -7.14 -22.92 -16.69
CA ALA A 229 -6.97 -23.35 -18.07
C ALA A 229 -6.72 -24.87 -18.17
N SER A 230 -7.33 -25.52 -19.17
CA SER A 230 -7.28 -26.97 -19.31
C SER A 230 -5.89 -27.55 -19.66
N ASN A 231 -4.99 -26.72 -20.21
CA ASN A 231 -3.66 -27.14 -20.65
C ASN A 231 -2.55 -26.91 -19.62
N PHE A 232 -2.90 -26.51 -18.41
CA PHE A 232 -1.98 -26.38 -17.28
C PHE A 232 -2.43 -27.27 -16.12
N PRO A 233 -1.55 -27.50 -15.11
CA PRO A 233 -1.98 -28.18 -13.89
C PRO A 233 -3.17 -27.48 -13.23
N GLY A 234 -4.11 -28.25 -12.72
CA GLY A 234 -5.37 -27.74 -12.15
C GLY A 234 -5.26 -27.26 -10.69
N THR A 235 -4.05 -27.16 -10.14
CA THR A 235 -3.80 -26.70 -8.76
C THR A 235 -2.72 -25.64 -8.71
N VAL A 236 -2.77 -24.77 -7.70
CA VAL A 236 -1.75 -23.75 -7.47
C VAL A 236 -0.37 -24.40 -7.31
N THR A 237 -0.26 -25.43 -6.47
CA THR A 237 1.00 -26.15 -6.28
C THR A 237 1.51 -26.76 -7.58
N GLY A 238 0.64 -27.36 -8.37
CA GLY A 238 1.00 -27.96 -9.66
C GLY A 238 1.55 -26.94 -10.65
N VAL A 239 0.93 -25.78 -10.73
CA VAL A 239 1.40 -24.68 -11.61
C VAL A 239 2.74 -24.11 -11.14
N ILE A 240 2.87 -23.82 -9.86
CA ILE A 240 4.08 -23.16 -9.32
C ILE A 240 5.28 -24.10 -9.34
N LYS A 241 5.08 -25.39 -9.09
CA LYS A 241 6.14 -26.40 -9.06
C LYS A 241 6.43 -27.03 -10.43
N ALA A 242 5.75 -26.60 -11.49
CA ALA A 242 6.03 -27.10 -12.83
C ALA A 242 7.51 -26.83 -13.19
N PRO A 243 8.20 -27.82 -13.84
CA PRO A 243 9.61 -27.68 -14.15
C PRO A 243 9.91 -26.42 -14.97
N ASP A 244 11.00 -25.74 -14.62
CA ASP A 244 11.58 -24.58 -15.33
C ASP A 244 10.65 -23.37 -15.50
N GLN A 245 9.58 -23.28 -14.71
CA GLN A 245 8.63 -22.15 -14.82
C GLN A 245 8.97 -21.00 -13.86
N PHE A 246 9.29 -21.29 -12.61
CA PHE A 246 9.49 -20.30 -11.57
C PHE A 246 10.73 -20.62 -10.75
N ARG A 247 11.08 -19.71 -9.84
CA ARG A 247 12.21 -19.89 -8.94
C ARG A 247 12.11 -21.18 -8.15
N ALA A 248 13.26 -21.78 -7.82
CA ALA A 248 13.31 -22.99 -7.05
C ALA A 248 12.52 -22.87 -5.74
N ALA A 249 11.92 -23.99 -5.30
CA ALA A 249 11.10 -24.03 -4.07
C ALA A 249 11.84 -23.47 -2.84
N SER A 250 13.16 -23.64 -2.75
CA SER A 250 13.97 -23.08 -1.68
C SER A 250 13.99 -21.54 -1.66
N GLN A 251 13.91 -20.90 -2.83
CA GLN A 251 13.84 -19.43 -2.94
C GLN A 251 12.44 -18.93 -2.55
N LEU A 252 11.39 -19.65 -2.97
CA LEU A 252 10.02 -19.34 -2.54
C LEU A 252 9.87 -19.48 -1.03
N TYR A 253 10.44 -20.51 -0.44
CA TYR A 253 10.40 -20.73 1.01
C TYR A 253 11.01 -19.57 1.80
N ARG A 254 12.03 -18.91 1.26
CA ARG A 254 12.70 -17.78 1.89
C ARG A 254 11.99 -16.44 1.69
N ALA A 255 11.06 -16.36 0.76
CA ALA A 255 10.31 -15.14 0.52
C ALA A 255 9.46 -14.78 1.75
N LYS A 256 9.43 -13.49 2.07
CA LYS A 256 8.72 -12.94 3.23
C LYS A 256 7.69 -11.92 2.74
N PRO A 257 6.52 -12.37 2.26
CA PRO A 257 5.49 -11.47 1.79
C PRO A 257 4.96 -10.61 2.94
N THR A 258 4.62 -9.38 2.60
CA THR A 258 3.89 -8.46 3.47
C THR A 258 2.39 -8.53 3.16
N HIS A 259 1.58 -7.78 3.89
CA HIS A 259 0.15 -7.67 3.58
C HIS A 259 -0.12 -7.23 2.14
N VAL A 260 0.80 -6.48 1.52
CA VAL A 260 0.66 -6.03 0.12
C VAL A 260 0.64 -7.21 -0.86
N GLN A 261 1.52 -8.19 -0.70
CA GLN A 261 1.52 -9.38 -1.56
C GLN A 261 0.28 -10.26 -1.33
N TYR A 262 -0.17 -10.38 -0.09
CA TYR A 262 -1.44 -11.05 0.21
C TYR A 262 -2.64 -10.32 -0.41
N GLU A 263 -2.64 -8.99 -0.39
CA GLU A 263 -3.69 -8.20 -1.04
C GLU A 263 -3.66 -8.35 -2.56
N ALA A 264 -2.48 -8.43 -3.16
CA ALA A 264 -2.32 -8.75 -4.58
C ALA A 264 -2.96 -10.10 -4.94
N VAL A 265 -2.74 -11.11 -4.12
CA VAL A 265 -3.37 -12.44 -4.29
C VAL A 265 -4.88 -12.37 -4.12
N ARG A 266 -5.38 -11.66 -3.11
CA ARG A 266 -6.82 -11.50 -2.89
C ARG A 266 -7.51 -10.85 -4.11
N ARG A 267 -6.95 -9.78 -4.64
CA ARG A 267 -7.51 -9.11 -5.82
C ARG A 267 -7.36 -9.95 -7.10
N ALA A 268 -6.28 -10.71 -7.22
CA ALA A 268 -6.14 -11.65 -8.33
C ALA A 268 -7.23 -12.73 -8.30
N TRP A 269 -7.63 -13.17 -7.12
CA TRP A 269 -8.67 -14.19 -6.94
C TRP A 269 -10.09 -13.61 -7.08
N LYS A 270 -10.35 -12.49 -6.41
CA LYS A 270 -11.71 -11.92 -6.26
C LYS A 270 -11.99 -10.71 -7.15
N GLY A 271 -10.97 -10.13 -7.77
CA GLY A 271 -11.09 -8.90 -8.54
C GLY A 271 -10.97 -7.64 -7.67
N PRO A 272 -10.99 -6.44 -8.29
CA PRO A 272 -11.06 -6.23 -9.74
C PRO A 272 -9.80 -6.72 -10.47
N TYR A 273 -9.99 -7.35 -11.63
CA TYR A 273 -8.90 -8.00 -12.38
C TYR A 273 -8.14 -7.01 -13.25
N VAL A 274 -6.83 -7.25 -13.38
CA VAL A 274 -5.92 -6.47 -14.23
C VAL A 274 -5.83 -7.07 -15.63
N LEU A 275 -5.63 -8.39 -15.72
CA LEU A 275 -5.39 -9.09 -16.97
C LEU A 275 -6.68 -9.69 -17.55
N ASP A 276 -6.66 -10.02 -18.84
CA ASP A 276 -7.64 -10.90 -19.44
C ASP A 276 -7.45 -12.35 -18.92
N LYS A 277 -8.51 -13.13 -18.92
CA LYS A 277 -8.51 -14.50 -18.36
C LYS A 277 -7.55 -15.46 -19.07
N ASP A 278 -7.24 -15.22 -20.33
CA ASP A 278 -6.36 -16.06 -21.14
C ASP A 278 -4.89 -15.62 -21.12
N VAL A 279 -4.53 -14.63 -20.32
CA VAL A 279 -3.14 -14.21 -20.11
C VAL A 279 -2.49 -15.17 -19.11
N VAL A 280 -1.56 -15.97 -19.61
CA VAL A 280 -0.99 -17.11 -18.88
C VAL A 280 0.54 -17.09 -18.83
N PHE A 281 1.18 -16.03 -19.36
CA PHE A 281 2.63 -15.88 -19.33
C PHE A 281 3.03 -14.51 -18.83
N PHE A 282 4.09 -14.47 -18.02
CA PHE A 282 4.83 -13.26 -17.73
C PHE A 282 6.34 -13.53 -17.78
N SER A 283 7.09 -12.56 -18.27
CA SER A 283 8.55 -12.62 -18.37
C SER A 283 9.12 -11.23 -18.54
N THR A 284 10.44 -11.08 -18.43
CA THR A 284 11.16 -9.83 -18.73
C THR A 284 11.09 -9.44 -20.21
N GLY A 285 10.71 -10.37 -21.08
CA GLY A 285 10.45 -10.12 -22.51
C GLY A 285 9.29 -10.96 -23.01
N ALA A 286 8.80 -10.69 -24.22
CA ALA A 286 7.69 -11.44 -24.80
C ALA A 286 8.10 -12.89 -25.05
N VAL A 287 7.32 -13.83 -24.55
CA VAL A 287 7.52 -15.30 -24.77
C VAL A 287 6.88 -15.78 -26.06
N ASN A 288 5.95 -15.01 -26.61
CA ASN A 288 5.28 -15.28 -27.89
C ASN A 288 4.84 -13.97 -28.55
N LYS A 289 4.23 -14.07 -29.73
CA LYS A 289 3.76 -12.90 -30.48
C LYS A 289 2.40 -12.39 -30.01
N ASN A 290 1.72 -13.09 -29.11
CA ASN A 290 0.40 -12.74 -28.60
C ASN A 290 0.52 -11.96 -27.30
N VAL A 291 1.08 -10.75 -27.38
CA VAL A 291 1.36 -9.88 -26.24
C VAL A 291 0.07 -9.20 -25.79
N TRP A 292 -0.26 -9.33 -24.49
CA TRP A 292 -1.31 -8.54 -23.86
C TRP A 292 -0.83 -7.12 -23.54
N GLY A 293 0.36 -6.98 -22.94
CA GLY A 293 0.94 -5.70 -22.57
C GLY A 293 2.09 -5.85 -21.60
N THR A 294 2.59 -4.71 -21.15
CA THR A 294 3.70 -4.61 -20.21
C THR A 294 3.28 -3.83 -18.98
N ILE A 295 3.64 -4.33 -17.79
CA ILE A 295 3.50 -3.62 -16.51
C ILE A 295 4.87 -3.68 -15.82
N GLY A 296 5.44 -2.52 -15.53
CA GLY A 296 6.79 -2.46 -14.96
C GLY A 296 7.81 -3.15 -15.86
N ASN A 297 8.54 -4.11 -15.33
CA ASN A 297 9.56 -4.87 -16.06
C ASN A 297 9.03 -6.17 -16.69
N HIS A 298 7.77 -6.52 -16.49
CA HIS A 298 7.19 -7.73 -17.01
C HIS A 298 6.35 -7.49 -18.27
N THR A 299 6.52 -8.35 -19.26
CA THR A 299 5.64 -8.48 -20.44
C THR A 299 4.71 -9.67 -20.22
N PHE A 300 3.42 -9.44 -20.41
CA PHE A 300 2.35 -10.42 -20.22
C PHE A 300 1.84 -10.88 -21.58
N CYS A 301 1.68 -12.18 -21.75
CA CYS A 301 1.25 -12.78 -23.02
C CYS A 301 0.06 -13.71 -22.81
N HIS A 302 -0.82 -13.71 -23.83
CA HIS A 302 -1.87 -14.72 -23.99
C HIS A 302 -1.28 -16.11 -24.30
N GLN A 303 -2.13 -17.12 -24.32
CA GLN A 303 -1.72 -18.45 -24.78
C GLN A 303 -1.22 -18.40 -26.23
N TYR A 304 -0.40 -19.37 -26.58
CA TYR A 304 -0.06 -19.62 -27.98
C TYR A 304 -1.34 -19.94 -28.77
N THR A 305 -1.46 -19.32 -29.91
CA THR A 305 -2.56 -19.62 -30.83
C THR A 305 -2.23 -20.83 -31.69
#